data_6547e99b7e4ba49db1232a1171b540be
#
_entry.id   6547e99b7e4ba49db1232a1171b540be
#
_cell.length_a   1.000
_cell.length_b   1.000
_cell.length_c   1.000
_cell.angle_alpha   90.00
_cell.angle_beta   90.00
_cell.angle_gamma   90.00
#
_symmetry.space_group_name_H-M   'P 1'
#
loop_
_entity.id
_entity.type
_entity.pdbx_description
1 polymer ?
#
loop_
_entity_poly.entity_id
_entity_poly.type
_entity_poly.pdbx_seq_one_letter_code
_entity_poly.pdbx_strand_id
1 'polypeptide(L)'
;TIGHEVAGVIDQIGDGASNFVVGDRVLIIAGERNERGQVTTLGFDYDGGFAEYLVAKESLVVKIPDHLPFEQAAIIPDAVSTPWAAISSTAQVKEGESVAVFGVGGLGFHAVQLLKMIGCSKVIAIDPREDARGRALEVGADFAFDPSDEGLKKHRGLNCAFDFAGVTPVRKQALSLLGEEGRLVIVGIANEPITIPNDMAFTYMRTQIRGHYGSEAQHTRELVELVRSGRLDLSNSVSEVMDLDDAHEALKRLEKKSGNVIRIVLKP
;
A
#
# COMPACT_ATOMS: atom_id res chain seq x y z
N THR A 1 -8.58 21.05 -1.60
CA THR A 1 -9.01 19.95 -0.69
C THR A 1 -8.04 18.79 -0.84
N ILE A 2 -7.59 18.20 0.27
CA ILE A 2 -6.72 17.02 0.30
C ILE A 2 -7.53 15.72 0.34
N GLY A 3 -6.83 14.56 0.31
CA GLY A 3 -7.43 13.23 0.40
C GLY A 3 -7.58 12.55 -0.96
N HIS A 4 -6.93 11.40 -1.13
CA HIS A 4 -6.94 10.63 -2.38
C HIS A 4 -7.46 9.19 -2.21
N GLU A 5 -7.92 8.84 -1.04
CA GLU A 5 -8.51 7.55 -0.70
C GLU A 5 -10.00 7.77 -0.37
N VAL A 6 -10.89 7.46 -1.32
CA VAL A 6 -12.30 7.87 -1.25
C VAL A 6 -13.23 6.75 -1.67
N ALA A 7 -14.31 6.55 -0.90
CA ALA A 7 -15.45 5.74 -1.29
C ALA A 7 -16.75 6.44 -0.86
N GLY A 8 -17.84 6.18 -1.58
CA GLY A 8 -19.12 6.80 -1.30
C GLY A 8 -20.22 6.33 -2.22
N VAL A 9 -21.25 7.14 -2.35
CA VAL A 9 -22.44 6.88 -3.19
C VAL A 9 -22.52 7.98 -4.25
N ILE A 10 -22.90 7.60 -5.47
CA ILE A 10 -23.17 8.57 -6.53
C ILE A 10 -24.45 9.33 -6.20
N ASP A 11 -24.31 10.63 -5.96
CA ASP A 11 -25.43 11.54 -5.69
C ASP A 11 -26.00 12.14 -6.98
N GLN A 12 -25.11 12.55 -7.90
CA GLN A 12 -25.47 13.17 -9.17
C GLN A 12 -24.61 12.64 -10.31
N ILE A 13 -25.14 12.68 -11.51
CA ILE A 13 -24.47 12.27 -12.76
C ILE A 13 -24.44 13.46 -13.71
N GLY A 14 -23.21 13.80 -14.16
CA GLY A 14 -23.00 14.84 -15.16
C GLY A 14 -23.34 14.38 -16.58
N ASP A 15 -23.45 15.35 -17.49
CA ASP A 15 -23.73 15.12 -18.90
C ASP A 15 -22.67 14.20 -19.55
N GLY A 16 -23.16 13.16 -20.25
CA GLY A 16 -22.29 12.23 -21.00
C GLY A 16 -21.80 11.01 -20.20
N ALA A 17 -21.98 10.95 -18.89
CA ALA A 17 -21.71 9.75 -18.10
C ALA A 17 -22.85 8.74 -18.24
N SER A 18 -22.55 7.49 -18.49
CA SER A 18 -23.55 6.46 -18.83
C SER A 18 -23.37 5.10 -18.15
N ASN A 19 -22.24 4.88 -17.48
CA ASN A 19 -21.92 3.57 -16.89
C ASN A 19 -22.42 3.40 -15.44
N PHE A 20 -22.97 4.47 -14.85
CA PHE A 20 -23.39 4.52 -13.46
C PHE A 20 -24.81 5.07 -13.33
N VAL A 21 -25.42 4.80 -12.17
CA VAL A 21 -26.69 5.39 -11.76
C VAL A 21 -26.56 6.03 -10.37
N VAL A 22 -27.43 7.00 -10.08
CA VAL A 22 -27.56 7.58 -8.73
C VAL A 22 -27.86 6.45 -7.74
N GLY A 23 -27.16 6.44 -6.62
CA GLY A 23 -27.23 5.38 -5.61
C GLY A 23 -26.16 4.27 -5.77
N ASP A 24 -25.42 4.22 -6.87
CA ASP A 24 -24.31 3.26 -7.00
C ASP A 24 -23.25 3.49 -5.90
N ARG A 25 -22.83 2.39 -5.29
CA ARG A 25 -21.72 2.37 -4.31
C ARG A 25 -20.39 2.28 -5.04
N VAL A 26 -19.49 3.20 -4.78
CA VAL A 26 -18.27 3.37 -5.56
C VAL A 26 -17.06 3.70 -4.70
N LEU A 27 -15.87 3.48 -5.24
CA LEU A 27 -14.62 4.12 -4.83
C LEU A 27 -14.03 4.91 -6.00
N ILE A 28 -13.11 5.83 -5.67
CA ILE A 28 -12.43 6.67 -6.67
C ILE A 28 -10.97 6.26 -6.75
N ILE A 29 -10.49 5.97 -7.97
CA ILE A 29 -9.07 5.71 -8.25
C ILE A 29 -8.27 6.96 -7.92
N ALA A 30 -7.21 6.81 -7.13
CA ALA A 30 -6.45 7.93 -6.55
C ALA A 30 -5.77 8.83 -7.61
N GLY A 31 -5.42 8.29 -8.76
CA GLY A 31 -4.73 9.06 -9.80
C GLY A 31 -4.82 8.44 -11.18
N GLU A 32 -4.45 9.23 -12.17
CA GLU A 32 -4.39 8.80 -13.57
C GLU A 32 -3.13 9.37 -14.26
N ARG A 33 -2.74 8.76 -15.39
CA ARG A 33 -1.73 9.34 -16.28
C ARG A 33 -2.45 10.20 -17.30
N ASN A 34 -2.04 11.46 -17.41
CA ASN A 34 -2.53 12.35 -18.46
C ASN A 34 -1.92 11.97 -19.83
N GLU A 35 -2.37 12.62 -20.90
CA GLU A 35 -1.88 12.41 -22.27
C GLU A 35 -0.36 12.61 -22.45
N ARG A 36 0.26 13.36 -21.53
CA ARG A 36 1.73 13.59 -21.52
C ARG A 36 2.47 12.55 -20.68
N GLY A 37 1.77 11.54 -20.15
CA GLY A 37 2.35 10.50 -19.29
C GLY A 37 2.64 10.96 -17.86
N GLN A 38 2.23 12.17 -17.46
CA GLN A 38 2.39 12.67 -16.10
C GLN A 38 1.27 12.09 -15.21
N VAL A 39 1.62 11.70 -14.00
CA VAL A 39 0.65 11.28 -13.00
C VAL A 39 -0.03 12.52 -12.43
N THR A 40 -1.35 12.51 -12.40
CA THR A 40 -2.16 13.50 -11.68
C THR A 40 -2.95 12.78 -10.60
N THR A 41 -2.94 13.33 -9.39
CA THR A 41 -3.46 12.65 -8.19
C THR A 41 -4.51 13.50 -7.50
N LEU A 42 -5.62 12.88 -7.17
CA LEU A 42 -6.69 13.43 -6.34
C LEU A 42 -6.11 13.96 -5.02
N GLY A 43 -6.49 15.15 -4.61
CA GLY A 43 -6.01 15.78 -3.38
C GLY A 43 -4.59 16.33 -3.40
N PHE A 44 -3.89 16.21 -4.55
CA PHE A 44 -2.57 16.80 -4.81
C PHE A 44 -2.61 17.79 -5.98
N ASP A 45 -3.07 17.33 -7.15
CA ASP A 45 -3.12 18.14 -8.37
C ASP A 45 -4.49 18.80 -8.58
N TYR A 46 -5.53 18.24 -7.97
CA TYR A 46 -6.90 18.75 -7.99
C TYR A 46 -7.61 18.36 -6.68
N ASP A 47 -8.81 18.94 -6.45
CA ASP A 47 -9.54 18.77 -5.20
C ASP A 47 -9.78 17.31 -4.83
N GLY A 48 -9.50 16.99 -3.56
CA GLY A 48 -9.57 15.65 -3.00
C GLY A 48 -10.82 15.38 -2.17
N GLY A 49 -10.82 14.27 -1.46
CA GLY A 49 -11.97 13.66 -0.84
C GLY A 49 -12.18 13.95 0.64
N PHE A 50 -11.45 14.87 1.27
CA PHE A 50 -11.80 15.34 2.61
C PHE A 50 -12.94 16.35 2.50
N ALA A 51 -14.11 15.87 2.04
CA ALA A 51 -15.29 16.66 1.76
C ALA A 51 -16.55 15.78 1.79
N GLU A 52 -17.71 16.38 2.00
CA GLU A 52 -19.01 15.72 1.90
C GLU A 52 -19.30 15.25 0.46
N TYR A 53 -18.85 16.04 -0.52
CA TYR A 53 -19.06 15.76 -1.96
C TYR A 53 -17.75 15.94 -2.74
N LEU A 54 -17.60 15.11 -3.76
CA LEU A 54 -16.46 15.10 -4.65
C LEU A 54 -16.96 14.98 -6.10
N VAL A 55 -16.32 15.69 -7.01
CA VAL A 55 -16.52 15.50 -8.45
C VAL A 55 -15.39 14.64 -9.01
N ALA A 56 -15.75 13.56 -9.66
CA ALA A 56 -14.80 12.63 -10.28
C ALA A 56 -15.13 12.37 -11.74
N LYS A 57 -14.10 12.11 -12.57
CA LYS A 57 -14.29 11.61 -13.93
C LYS A 57 -14.84 10.18 -13.87
N GLU A 58 -15.78 9.85 -14.75
CA GLU A 58 -16.36 8.50 -14.85
C GLU A 58 -15.29 7.41 -14.97
N SER A 59 -14.19 7.66 -15.68
CA SER A 59 -13.07 6.71 -15.88
C SER A 59 -12.36 6.32 -14.59
N LEU A 60 -12.44 7.16 -13.56
CA LEU A 60 -11.81 6.94 -12.25
C LEU A 60 -12.75 6.31 -11.23
N VAL A 61 -14.01 6.11 -11.58
CA VAL A 61 -15.01 5.52 -10.69
C VAL A 61 -15.04 4.00 -10.84
N VAL A 62 -15.10 3.29 -9.71
CA VAL A 62 -15.21 1.82 -9.68
C VAL A 62 -16.33 1.40 -8.75
N LYS A 63 -17.28 0.60 -9.24
CA LYS A 63 -18.34 0.01 -8.41
C LYS A 63 -17.76 -0.95 -7.40
N ILE A 64 -18.21 -0.85 -6.16
CA ILE A 64 -17.82 -1.75 -5.07
C ILE A 64 -18.93 -2.73 -4.74
N PRO A 65 -18.61 -3.93 -4.19
CA PRO A 65 -19.61 -4.89 -3.73
C PRO A 65 -20.51 -4.32 -2.63
N ASP A 66 -21.79 -4.71 -2.59
CA ASP A 66 -22.73 -4.23 -1.60
C ASP A 66 -22.33 -4.58 -0.15
N HIS A 67 -21.66 -5.71 0.03
CA HIS A 67 -21.18 -6.16 1.34
C HIS A 67 -19.90 -5.48 1.83
N LEU A 68 -19.18 -4.74 0.97
CA LEU A 68 -17.95 -4.06 1.34
C LEU A 68 -18.27 -2.75 2.07
N PRO A 69 -17.89 -2.56 3.35
CA PRO A 69 -18.05 -1.29 4.04
C PRO A 69 -17.27 -0.17 3.34
N PHE A 70 -17.81 1.06 3.37
CA PHE A 70 -17.15 2.21 2.74
C PHE A 70 -15.77 2.50 3.35
N GLU A 71 -15.63 2.30 4.65
CA GLU A 71 -14.39 2.49 5.38
C GLU A 71 -13.27 1.57 4.85
N GLN A 72 -13.61 0.34 4.48
CA GLN A 72 -12.68 -0.61 3.86
C GLN A 72 -12.48 -0.32 2.37
N ALA A 73 -13.53 0.12 1.69
CA ALA A 73 -13.43 0.48 0.27
C ALA A 73 -12.55 1.71 0.05
N ALA A 74 -12.64 2.71 0.93
CA ALA A 74 -11.92 3.97 0.81
C ALA A 74 -10.39 3.78 0.77
N ILE A 75 -9.85 2.80 1.50
CA ILE A 75 -8.39 2.57 1.58
C ILE A 75 -7.81 1.78 0.40
N ILE A 76 -8.65 1.20 -0.46
CA ILE A 76 -8.19 0.40 -1.61
C ILE A 76 -7.38 1.24 -2.61
N PRO A 77 -7.77 2.49 -2.96
CA PRO A 77 -7.14 3.27 -4.02
C PRO A 77 -5.66 3.59 -3.83
N ASP A 78 -5.13 3.58 -2.60
CA ASP A 78 -3.70 3.77 -2.36
C ASP A 78 -3.13 2.78 -1.34
N ALA A 79 -3.65 2.72 -0.11
CA ALA A 79 -3.06 1.90 0.95
C ALA A 79 -2.94 0.42 0.59
N VAL A 80 -3.83 -0.10 -0.26
CA VAL A 80 -3.83 -1.48 -0.72
C VAL A 80 -3.28 -1.58 -2.14
N SER A 81 -3.64 -0.63 -3.02
CA SER A 81 -3.27 -0.72 -4.45
C SER A 81 -1.80 -0.41 -4.71
N THR A 82 -1.19 0.52 -3.98
CA THR A 82 0.24 0.82 -4.11
C THR A 82 1.11 -0.40 -3.75
N PRO A 83 0.95 -1.08 -2.60
CA PRO A 83 1.67 -2.32 -2.36
C PRO A 83 1.31 -3.45 -3.34
N TRP A 84 0.04 -3.55 -3.80
CA TRP A 84 -0.33 -4.53 -4.82
C TRP A 84 0.44 -4.32 -6.13
N ALA A 85 0.50 -3.09 -6.61
CA ALA A 85 1.25 -2.73 -7.82
C ALA A 85 2.77 -2.96 -7.65
N ALA A 86 3.32 -2.65 -6.46
CA ALA A 86 4.71 -2.95 -6.14
C ALA A 86 5.01 -4.45 -6.23
N ILE A 87 4.11 -5.28 -5.71
CA ILE A 87 4.24 -6.74 -5.66
C ILE A 87 4.02 -7.36 -7.04
N SER A 88 2.88 -7.06 -7.68
CA SER A 88 2.44 -7.74 -8.91
C SER A 88 3.15 -7.26 -10.16
N SER A 89 3.34 -5.94 -10.30
CA SER A 89 3.87 -5.33 -11.51
C SER A 89 5.35 -5.01 -11.43
N THR A 90 5.82 -4.35 -10.34
CA THR A 90 7.22 -3.94 -10.22
C THR A 90 8.12 -5.09 -9.79
N ALA A 91 7.79 -5.77 -8.70
CA ALA A 91 8.56 -6.91 -8.22
C ALA A 91 8.26 -8.20 -9.02
N GLN A 92 7.03 -8.37 -9.47
CA GLN A 92 6.54 -9.59 -10.11
C GLN A 92 6.76 -10.82 -9.23
N VAL A 93 6.37 -10.69 -7.95
CA VAL A 93 6.50 -11.76 -6.95
C VAL A 93 5.70 -12.98 -7.38
N LYS A 94 6.27 -14.15 -7.18
CA LYS A 94 5.66 -15.44 -7.50
C LYS A 94 5.33 -16.22 -6.23
N GLU A 95 4.34 -17.11 -6.33
CA GLU A 95 4.10 -18.13 -5.34
C GLU A 95 5.40 -18.88 -4.99
N GLY A 96 5.59 -19.20 -3.71
CA GLY A 96 6.76 -19.88 -3.20
C GLY A 96 7.98 -19.01 -2.92
N GLU A 97 8.02 -17.75 -3.35
CA GLU A 97 9.12 -16.84 -3.05
C GLU A 97 9.19 -16.47 -1.56
N SER A 98 10.39 -16.14 -1.09
CA SER A 98 10.66 -15.63 0.24
C SER A 98 10.89 -14.11 0.20
N VAL A 99 10.21 -13.37 1.07
CA VAL A 99 10.13 -11.91 0.96
C VAL A 99 10.30 -11.23 2.32
N ALA A 100 10.97 -10.06 2.34
CA ALA A 100 11.01 -9.16 3.47
C ALA A 100 10.25 -7.85 3.20
N VAL A 101 9.51 -7.36 4.20
CA VAL A 101 8.78 -6.09 4.17
C VAL A 101 9.33 -5.18 5.27
N PHE A 102 10.00 -4.13 4.88
CA PHE A 102 10.56 -3.11 5.77
C PHE A 102 9.60 -1.93 5.89
N GLY A 103 9.18 -1.65 7.12
CA GLY A 103 8.15 -0.66 7.42
C GLY A 103 6.74 -1.26 7.28
N VAL A 104 6.15 -1.69 8.40
CA VAL A 104 4.82 -2.30 8.44
C VAL A 104 3.79 -1.28 8.96
N GLY A 105 3.80 -0.10 8.32
CA GLY A 105 2.79 0.94 8.46
C GLY A 105 1.60 0.70 7.54
N GLY A 106 0.87 1.77 7.17
CA GLY A 106 -0.35 1.69 6.37
C GLY A 106 -0.23 0.92 5.05
N LEU A 107 0.89 1.03 4.32
CA LEU A 107 1.13 0.30 3.08
C LEU A 107 1.75 -1.08 3.34
N GLY A 108 2.81 -1.13 4.18
CA GLY A 108 3.54 -2.38 4.44
C GLY A 108 2.69 -3.45 5.14
N PHE A 109 1.72 -3.06 5.96
CA PHE A 109 0.73 -3.97 6.53
C PHE A 109 -0.03 -4.73 5.43
N HIS A 110 -0.55 -4.00 4.44
CA HIS A 110 -1.25 -4.61 3.31
C HIS A 110 -0.30 -5.41 2.40
N ALA A 111 0.97 -4.99 2.27
CA ALA A 111 1.97 -5.77 1.54
C ALA A 111 2.16 -7.16 2.16
N VAL A 112 2.24 -7.28 3.49
CA VAL A 112 2.33 -8.57 4.19
C VAL A 112 1.13 -9.45 3.86
N GLN A 113 -0.09 -8.91 3.99
CA GLN A 113 -1.32 -9.64 3.70
C GLN A 113 -1.39 -10.12 2.25
N LEU A 114 -1.06 -9.25 1.29
CA LEU A 114 -1.08 -9.55 -0.15
C LEU A 114 -0.03 -10.60 -0.53
N LEU A 115 1.17 -10.54 0.05
CA LEU A 115 2.22 -11.55 -0.17
C LEU A 115 1.81 -12.93 0.34
N LYS A 116 1.14 -13.00 1.48
CA LYS A 116 0.59 -14.26 2.00
C LYS A 116 -0.55 -14.77 1.11
N MET A 117 -1.42 -13.90 0.62
CA MET A 117 -2.49 -14.25 -0.33
C MET A 117 -1.95 -14.85 -1.64
N ILE A 118 -0.79 -14.37 -2.13
CA ILE A 118 -0.12 -14.91 -3.33
C ILE A 118 0.46 -16.30 -3.06
N GLY A 119 0.73 -16.66 -1.81
CA GLY A 119 1.36 -17.93 -1.44
C GLY A 119 2.89 -17.86 -1.34
N CYS A 120 3.45 -16.71 -0.92
CA CYS A 120 4.86 -16.63 -0.58
C CYS A 120 5.22 -17.66 0.51
N SER A 121 6.32 -18.37 0.33
CA SER A 121 6.78 -19.41 1.25
C SER A 121 7.25 -18.86 2.59
N LYS A 122 7.70 -17.60 2.57
CA LYS A 122 8.16 -16.89 3.75
C LYS A 122 7.94 -15.39 3.58
N VAL A 123 7.25 -14.77 4.54
CA VAL A 123 7.07 -13.31 4.64
C VAL A 123 7.62 -12.83 5.97
N ILE A 124 8.61 -11.96 5.92
CA ILE A 124 9.29 -11.39 7.09
C ILE A 124 8.92 -9.91 7.20
N ALA A 125 8.31 -9.52 8.30
CA ALA A 125 7.98 -8.14 8.63
C ALA A 125 9.10 -7.50 9.45
N ILE A 126 9.53 -6.29 9.10
CA ILE A 126 10.56 -5.56 9.84
C ILE A 126 10.06 -4.16 10.15
N ASP A 127 9.88 -3.84 11.44
CA ASP A 127 9.44 -2.52 11.91
C ASP A 127 10.00 -2.29 13.34
N PRO A 128 10.46 -1.09 13.69
CA PRO A 128 10.94 -0.81 15.05
C PRO A 128 9.82 -0.86 16.10
N ARG A 129 8.56 -0.65 15.70
CA ARG A 129 7.41 -0.66 16.61
C ARG A 129 6.91 -2.08 16.85
N GLU A 130 6.78 -2.43 18.12
CA GLU A 130 6.30 -3.75 18.55
C GLU A 130 4.84 -4.00 18.12
N ASP A 131 3.97 -2.99 18.23
CA ASP A 131 2.58 -3.05 17.81
C ASP A 131 2.43 -3.32 16.31
N ALA A 132 3.27 -2.70 15.46
CA ALA A 132 3.29 -2.96 14.03
C ALA A 132 3.75 -4.40 13.70
N ARG A 133 4.74 -4.91 14.43
CA ARG A 133 5.19 -6.30 14.29
C ARG A 133 4.10 -7.30 14.69
N GLY A 134 3.39 -7.02 15.80
CA GLY A 134 2.26 -7.84 16.24
C GLY A 134 1.18 -7.96 15.16
N ARG A 135 0.73 -6.83 14.62
CA ARG A 135 -0.26 -6.79 13.53
C ARG A 135 0.20 -7.55 12.28
N ALA A 136 1.50 -7.43 11.93
CA ALA A 136 2.03 -8.17 10.77
C ALA A 136 1.92 -9.69 10.95
N LEU A 137 2.13 -10.19 12.17
CA LEU A 137 1.95 -11.61 12.50
C LEU A 137 0.47 -12.02 12.40
N GLU A 138 -0.45 -11.18 12.86
CA GLU A 138 -1.90 -11.41 12.78
C GLU A 138 -2.40 -11.57 11.34
N VAL A 139 -1.81 -10.83 10.38
CA VAL A 139 -2.18 -10.93 8.95
C VAL A 139 -1.29 -11.89 8.17
N GLY A 140 -0.51 -12.71 8.87
CA GLY A 140 0.15 -13.87 8.31
C GLY A 140 1.64 -13.75 8.06
N ALA A 141 2.35 -12.73 8.54
CA ALA A 141 3.82 -12.76 8.50
C ALA A 141 4.33 -13.99 9.24
N ASP A 142 5.30 -14.69 8.66
CA ASP A 142 5.90 -15.88 9.28
C ASP A 142 6.89 -15.49 10.40
N PHE A 143 7.50 -14.31 10.27
CA PHE A 143 8.42 -13.73 11.24
C PHE A 143 8.24 -12.21 11.30
N ALA A 144 8.49 -11.65 12.48
CA ALA A 144 8.52 -10.20 12.68
C ALA A 144 9.73 -9.82 13.54
N PHE A 145 10.53 -8.85 13.07
CA PHE A 145 11.77 -8.44 13.71
C PHE A 145 11.83 -6.93 13.93
N ASP A 146 12.49 -6.55 15.02
CA ASP A 146 13.07 -5.21 15.12
C ASP A 146 14.27 -5.11 14.16
N PRO A 147 14.48 -3.96 13.49
CA PRO A 147 15.63 -3.79 12.59
C PRO A 147 16.99 -4.08 13.22
N SER A 148 17.11 -3.94 14.56
CA SER A 148 18.35 -4.21 15.33
C SER A 148 18.50 -5.68 15.73
N ASP A 149 17.52 -6.53 15.49
CA ASP A 149 17.56 -7.94 15.91
C ASP A 149 18.58 -8.73 15.07
N GLU A 150 19.59 -9.29 15.73
CA GLU A 150 20.61 -10.13 15.10
C GLU A 150 20.02 -11.41 14.48
N GLY A 151 18.85 -11.87 14.95
CA GLY A 151 18.14 -13.02 14.41
C GLY A 151 17.77 -12.83 12.94
N LEU A 152 17.55 -11.60 12.49
CA LEU A 152 17.23 -11.27 11.10
C LEU A 152 18.32 -11.74 10.12
N LYS A 153 19.59 -11.77 10.54
CA LYS A 153 20.72 -12.23 9.71
C LYS A 153 20.64 -13.71 9.32
N LYS A 154 19.85 -14.51 10.04
CA LYS A 154 19.60 -15.92 9.72
C LYS A 154 18.66 -16.12 8.52
N HIS A 155 17.97 -15.05 8.11
CA HIS A 155 16.97 -15.06 7.02
C HIS A 155 17.53 -14.47 5.73
N ARG A 156 18.76 -14.82 5.35
CA ARG A 156 19.37 -14.41 4.08
C ARG A 156 18.91 -15.32 2.93
N GLY A 157 19.21 -14.90 1.71
CA GLY A 157 18.86 -15.61 0.49
C GLY A 157 17.43 -15.32 0.01
N LEU A 158 16.87 -14.16 0.38
CA LEU A 158 15.51 -13.77 -0.01
C LEU A 158 15.42 -13.43 -1.51
N ASN A 159 14.29 -13.76 -2.10
CA ASN A 159 13.98 -13.43 -3.50
C ASN A 159 13.64 -11.95 -3.67
N CYS A 160 12.97 -11.34 -2.69
CA CYS A 160 12.55 -9.95 -2.77
C CYS A 160 12.58 -9.27 -1.39
N ALA A 161 12.79 -7.95 -1.40
CA ALA A 161 12.61 -7.09 -0.25
C ALA A 161 11.90 -5.80 -0.67
N PHE A 162 10.98 -5.30 0.15
CA PHE A 162 10.27 -4.05 -0.06
C PHE A 162 10.66 -3.02 1.01
N ASP A 163 11.02 -1.82 0.57
CA ASP A 163 11.23 -0.66 1.45
C ASP A 163 10.00 0.25 1.41
N PHE A 164 9.08 0.10 2.39
CA PHE A 164 7.98 1.04 2.64
C PHE A 164 8.34 2.07 3.72
N ALA A 165 9.47 1.90 4.40
CA ALA A 165 9.89 2.79 5.47
C ALA A 165 10.46 4.11 4.94
N GLY A 166 11.10 4.10 3.78
CA GLY A 166 11.69 5.29 3.19
C GLY A 166 12.85 5.85 4.00
N VAL A 167 13.71 4.97 4.56
CA VAL A 167 14.88 5.39 5.33
C VAL A 167 16.14 4.68 4.84
N THR A 168 17.23 5.41 4.67
CA THR A 168 18.47 4.89 4.06
C THR A 168 19.07 3.64 4.74
N PRO A 169 19.12 3.52 6.09
CA PRO A 169 19.62 2.32 6.74
C PRO A 169 18.89 1.04 6.36
N VAL A 170 17.59 1.12 6.13
CA VAL A 170 16.74 -0.01 5.71
C VAL A 170 17.20 -0.58 4.38
N ARG A 171 17.51 0.27 3.40
CA ARG A 171 17.95 -0.17 2.06
C ARG A 171 19.22 -0.99 2.11
N LYS A 172 20.18 -0.58 2.94
CA LYS A 172 21.42 -1.33 3.17
C LYS A 172 21.15 -2.70 3.79
N GLN A 173 20.27 -2.74 4.78
CA GLN A 173 19.88 -3.98 5.46
C GLN A 173 19.13 -4.90 4.50
N ALA A 174 18.17 -4.38 3.74
CA ALA A 174 17.41 -5.12 2.75
C ALA A 174 18.33 -5.78 1.70
N LEU A 175 19.28 -5.03 1.13
CA LEU A 175 20.26 -5.57 0.18
C LEU A 175 21.08 -6.72 0.79
N SER A 176 21.41 -6.67 2.09
CA SER A 176 22.19 -7.71 2.75
C SER A 176 21.46 -9.04 2.97
N LEU A 177 20.13 -9.03 2.85
CA LEU A 177 19.27 -10.21 3.01
C LEU A 177 18.96 -10.90 1.68
N LEU A 178 19.13 -10.22 0.55
CA LEU A 178 18.81 -10.76 -0.76
C LEU A 178 19.73 -11.91 -1.15
N GLY A 179 19.17 -12.89 -1.84
CA GLY A 179 19.88 -13.96 -2.51
C GLY A 179 20.31 -13.61 -3.93
N GLU A 180 20.74 -14.62 -4.67
CA GLU A 180 21.05 -14.47 -6.10
C GLU A 180 19.82 -14.04 -6.88
N GLU A 181 20.01 -13.06 -7.80
CA GLU A 181 18.93 -12.41 -8.56
C GLU A 181 17.85 -11.75 -7.69
N GLY A 182 18.13 -11.57 -6.40
CA GLY A 182 17.23 -10.92 -5.47
C GLY A 182 16.98 -9.46 -5.84
N ARG A 183 15.76 -8.97 -5.55
CA ARG A 183 15.34 -7.62 -5.93
C ARG A 183 14.86 -6.81 -4.72
N LEU A 184 15.41 -5.60 -4.58
CA LEU A 184 14.94 -4.58 -3.66
C LEU A 184 13.96 -3.66 -4.40
N VAL A 185 12.73 -3.54 -3.93
CA VAL A 185 11.74 -2.57 -4.43
C VAL A 185 11.62 -1.42 -3.42
N ILE A 186 11.93 -0.22 -3.89
CA ILE A 186 11.87 1.01 -3.09
C ILE A 186 10.53 1.70 -3.37
N VAL A 187 9.68 1.78 -2.35
CA VAL A 187 8.38 2.46 -2.36
C VAL A 187 8.42 3.71 -1.47
N GLY A 188 9.04 3.60 -0.30
CA GLY A 188 9.23 4.72 0.63
C GLY A 188 10.25 5.74 0.11
N ILE A 189 9.95 7.04 0.27
CA ILE A 189 10.76 8.15 -0.22
C ILE A 189 11.62 8.71 0.92
N ALA A 190 12.95 8.71 0.73
CA ALA A 190 13.91 9.25 1.69
C ALA A 190 14.53 10.58 1.25
N ASN A 191 14.44 10.94 -0.03
CA ASN A 191 15.17 12.07 -0.64
C ASN A 191 16.69 12.03 -0.39
N GLU A 192 17.27 10.83 -0.30
CA GLU A 192 18.69 10.60 -0.04
C GLU A 192 19.29 9.66 -1.08
N PRO A 193 20.61 9.70 -1.29
CA PRO A 193 21.28 8.82 -2.25
C PRO A 193 21.08 7.33 -1.90
N ILE A 194 20.90 6.51 -2.91
CA ILE A 194 20.91 5.05 -2.77
C ILE A 194 22.36 4.58 -2.84
N THR A 195 22.84 3.95 -1.77
CA THR A 195 24.21 3.45 -1.68
C THR A 195 24.23 1.93 -1.82
N ILE A 196 25.08 1.42 -2.71
CA ILE A 196 25.39 0.00 -2.83
C ILE A 196 26.62 -0.29 -1.94
N PRO A 197 26.47 -1.01 -0.80
CA PRO A 197 27.57 -1.16 0.17
C PRO A 197 28.74 -2.01 -0.32
N ASN A 198 28.49 -2.92 -1.25
CA ASN A 198 29.48 -3.82 -1.84
C ASN A 198 29.11 -4.09 -3.30
N ASP A 199 29.79 -3.42 -4.19
CA ASP A 199 29.55 -3.49 -5.64
C ASP A 199 29.91 -4.87 -6.23
N MET A 200 30.96 -5.52 -5.73
CA MET A 200 31.35 -6.85 -6.15
C MET A 200 30.26 -7.88 -5.79
N ALA A 201 29.76 -7.86 -4.54
CA ALA A 201 28.67 -8.74 -4.14
C ALA A 201 27.38 -8.44 -4.92
N PHE A 202 27.05 -7.17 -5.13
CA PHE A 202 25.89 -6.74 -5.90
C PHE A 202 25.96 -7.27 -7.34
N THR A 203 27.11 -7.15 -7.99
CA THR A 203 27.33 -7.61 -9.35
C THR A 203 27.33 -9.14 -9.44
N TYR A 204 28.08 -9.80 -8.54
CA TYR A 204 28.17 -11.27 -8.52
C TYR A 204 26.81 -11.93 -8.29
N MET A 205 26.03 -11.42 -7.37
CA MET A 205 24.70 -11.91 -7.04
C MET A 205 23.61 -11.45 -8.03
N ARG A 206 23.96 -10.62 -9.02
CA ARG A 206 23.01 -10.05 -9.99
C ARG A 206 21.80 -9.38 -9.33
N THR A 207 22.05 -8.74 -8.17
CA THR A 207 21.02 -8.05 -7.38
C THR A 207 20.39 -6.91 -8.17
N GLN A 208 19.11 -6.67 -7.96
CA GLN A 208 18.36 -5.63 -8.65
C GLN A 208 17.81 -4.61 -7.63
N ILE A 209 17.77 -3.34 -8.03
CA ILE A 209 17.07 -2.27 -7.31
C ILE A 209 16.04 -1.69 -8.27
N ARG A 210 14.78 -1.64 -7.84
CA ARG A 210 13.65 -1.13 -8.62
C ARG A 210 12.93 -0.04 -7.84
N GLY A 211 12.69 1.11 -8.47
CA GLY A 211 11.80 2.14 -7.93
C GLY A 211 10.35 1.80 -8.19
N HIS A 212 9.47 2.19 -7.27
CA HIS A 212 8.03 2.04 -7.42
C HIS A 212 7.29 3.28 -6.91
N TYR A 213 6.25 3.70 -7.60
CA TYR A 213 5.41 4.84 -7.22
C TYR A 213 3.95 4.61 -7.60
N GLY A 214 3.07 4.66 -6.59
CA GLY A 214 1.62 4.60 -6.75
C GLY A 214 1.09 3.31 -7.37
N SER A 215 -0.05 3.41 -8.03
CA SER A 215 -0.72 2.30 -8.71
C SER A 215 -1.42 2.79 -9.98
N GLU A 216 -1.87 1.86 -10.81
CA GLU A 216 -2.70 2.14 -11.97
C GLU A 216 -4.13 1.64 -11.73
N ALA A 217 -5.07 2.17 -12.50
CA ALA A 217 -6.50 1.87 -12.38
C ALA A 217 -6.83 0.36 -12.38
N GLN A 218 -6.06 -0.43 -13.14
CA GLN A 218 -6.24 -1.88 -13.17
C GLN A 218 -5.99 -2.54 -11.81
N HIS A 219 -4.97 -2.08 -11.05
CA HIS A 219 -4.64 -2.64 -9.73
C HIS A 219 -5.79 -2.44 -8.73
N THR A 220 -6.42 -1.26 -8.75
CA THR A 220 -7.60 -0.97 -7.93
C THR A 220 -8.77 -1.89 -8.30
N ARG A 221 -9.03 -2.09 -9.61
CA ARG A 221 -10.10 -2.99 -10.07
C ARG A 221 -9.83 -4.45 -9.71
N GLU A 222 -8.58 -4.91 -9.85
CA GLU A 222 -8.16 -6.27 -9.43
C GLU A 222 -8.43 -6.49 -7.94
N LEU A 223 -8.11 -5.49 -7.09
CA LEU A 223 -8.34 -5.58 -5.65
C LEU A 223 -9.81 -5.62 -5.28
N VAL A 224 -10.66 -4.83 -5.95
CA VAL A 224 -12.12 -4.91 -5.77
C VAL A 224 -12.64 -6.30 -6.09
N GLU A 225 -12.12 -6.95 -7.14
CA GLU A 225 -12.50 -8.34 -7.47
C GLU A 225 -11.96 -9.36 -6.47
N LEU A 226 -10.76 -9.13 -5.91
CA LEU A 226 -10.22 -9.98 -4.83
C LEU A 226 -11.08 -9.89 -3.56
N VAL A 227 -11.55 -8.70 -3.20
CA VAL A 227 -12.50 -8.51 -2.09
C VAL A 227 -13.85 -9.14 -2.44
N ARG A 228 -14.37 -8.91 -3.64
CA ARG A 228 -15.66 -9.47 -4.10
C ARG A 228 -15.68 -11.00 -4.03
N SER A 229 -14.58 -11.63 -4.38
CA SER A 229 -14.42 -13.10 -4.34
C SER A 229 -14.06 -13.65 -2.95
N GLY A 230 -13.93 -12.82 -1.92
CA GLY A 230 -13.54 -13.23 -0.57
C GLY A 230 -12.08 -13.66 -0.43
N ARG A 231 -11.25 -13.39 -1.42
CA ARG A 231 -9.80 -13.71 -1.39
C ARG A 231 -8.99 -12.71 -0.60
N LEU A 232 -9.47 -11.46 -0.48
CA LEU A 232 -8.85 -10.40 0.29
C LEU A 232 -9.87 -9.89 1.32
N ASP A 233 -9.50 -9.96 2.60
CA ASP A 233 -10.27 -9.43 3.73
C ASP A 233 -9.59 -8.17 4.27
N LEU A 234 -10.30 -7.05 4.29
CA LEU A 234 -9.82 -5.76 4.77
C LEU A 234 -10.40 -5.38 6.15
N SER A 235 -11.05 -6.31 6.85
CA SER A 235 -11.73 -6.04 8.13
C SER A 235 -10.80 -5.50 9.22
N ASN A 236 -9.52 -5.88 9.19
CA ASN A 236 -8.50 -5.44 10.15
C ASN A 236 -7.68 -4.23 9.67
N SER A 237 -8.06 -3.60 8.55
CA SER A 237 -7.26 -2.56 7.91
C SER A 237 -7.54 -1.14 8.43
N VAL A 238 -8.73 -0.92 8.99
CA VAL A 238 -9.17 0.38 9.53
C VAL A 238 -9.14 0.32 11.04
N SER A 239 -8.35 1.19 11.65
CA SER A 239 -8.19 1.24 13.10
C SER A 239 -9.27 2.09 13.78
N GLU A 240 -9.72 3.12 13.10
CA GLU A 240 -10.68 4.07 13.65
C GLU A 240 -11.45 4.79 12.52
N VAL A 241 -12.70 5.15 12.81
CA VAL A 241 -13.52 6.04 11.98
C VAL A 241 -13.80 7.29 12.81
N MET A 242 -13.54 8.47 12.26
CA MET A 242 -13.75 9.76 12.92
C MET A 242 -14.64 10.64 12.04
N ASP A 243 -15.28 11.64 12.62
CA ASP A 243 -16.03 12.62 11.86
C ASP A 243 -15.08 13.48 10.99
N LEU A 244 -15.55 13.94 9.84
CA LEU A 244 -14.75 14.77 8.93
C LEU A 244 -14.27 16.06 9.61
N ASP A 245 -15.08 16.62 10.52
CA ASP A 245 -14.72 17.80 11.31
C ASP A 245 -13.50 17.57 12.20
N ASP A 246 -13.21 16.33 12.56
CA ASP A 246 -12.05 15.91 13.37
C ASP A 246 -10.79 15.60 12.53
N ALA A 247 -10.79 15.92 11.22
CA ALA A 247 -9.68 15.62 10.31
C ALA A 247 -8.32 16.12 10.83
N HIS A 248 -8.29 17.28 11.48
CA HIS A 248 -7.05 17.84 12.03
C HIS A 248 -6.49 17.02 13.19
N GLU A 249 -7.37 16.48 14.04
CA GLU A 249 -6.96 15.59 15.13
C GLU A 249 -6.51 14.23 14.60
N ALA A 250 -7.21 13.68 13.60
CA ALA A 250 -6.83 12.44 12.93
C ALA A 250 -5.41 12.52 12.34
N LEU A 251 -5.09 13.61 11.64
CA LEU A 251 -3.74 13.86 11.09
C LEU A 251 -2.68 13.95 12.19
N LYS A 252 -2.96 14.64 13.30
CA LYS A 252 -2.02 14.71 14.46
C LYS A 252 -1.74 13.34 15.08
N ARG A 253 -2.75 12.47 15.17
CA ARG A 253 -2.58 11.11 15.70
C ARG A 253 -1.70 10.26 14.78
N LEU A 254 -1.89 10.36 13.47
CA LEU A 254 -1.07 9.67 12.46
C LEU A 254 0.38 10.18 12.49
N GLU A 255 0.60 11.49 12.60
CA GLU A 255 1.93 12.09 12.69
C GLU A 255 2.69 11.60 13.93
N LYS A 256 2.03 11.60 15.08
CA LYS A 256 2.62 11.13 16.36
C LYS A 256 2.80 9.62 16.40
N LYS A 257 2.21 8.88 15.44
CA LYS A 257 2.16 7.40 15.44
C LYS A 257 1.72 6.84 16.79
N SER A 258 0.80 7.57 17.46
CA SER A 258 0.30 7.23 18.78
C SER A 258 -0.80 6.18 18.69
N GLY A 259 -0.68 5.13 19.51
CA GLY A 259 -1.63 4.02 19.51
C GLY A 259 -1.39 3.02 18.37
N ASN A 260 -2.25 2.01 18.30
CA ASN A 260 -2.16 0.93 17.33
C ASN A 260 -2.83 1.30 15.99
N VAL A 261 -2.45 2.46 15.40
CA VAL A 261 -3.13 3.01 14.23
C VAL A 261 -2.48 2.54 12.92
N ILE A 262 -3.30 1.96 12.04
CA ILE A 262 -2.94 1.62 10.65
C ILE A 262 -3.52 2.68 9.71
N ARG A 263 -4.85 2.87 9.76
CA ARG A 263 -5.64 3.83 8.99
C ARG A 263 -6.73 4.44 9.86
N ILE A 264 -6.93 5.75 9.73
CA ILE A 264 -8.10 6.47 10.25
C ILE A 264 -8.91 6.89 9.03
N VAL A 265 -10.19 6.54 9.02
CA VAL A 265 -11.12 6.94 7.96
C VAL A 265 -11.97 8.09 8.50
N LEU A 266 -12.13 9.13 7.68
CA LEU A 266 -12.99 10.27 7.98
C LEU A 266 -14.35 10.06 7.33
N LYS A 267 -15.42 10.34 8.07
CA LYS A 267 -16.79 10.24 7.60
C LYS A 267 -17.46 11.60 7.71
N PRO A 268 -18.07 12.10 6.62
CA PRO A 268 -18.90 13.32 6.65
C PRO A 268 -20.15 13.21 7.53
#